data_992b609e251b95e82c36b5ce3e034f7b
#
_entry.id   992b609e251b95e82c36b5ce3e034f7b
#
_cell.length_a   1.000
_cell.length_b   1.000
_cell.length_c   1.000
_cell.angle_alpha   90.00
_cell.angle_beta   90.00
_cell.angle_gamma   90.00
#
_symmetry.space_group_name_H-M   'P 1'
#
loop_
_entity.id
_entity.type
_entity.pdbx_description
1 polymer ?
#
loop_
_entity_poly.entity_id
_entity_poly.type
_entity_poly.pdbx_seq_one_letter_code
_entity_poly.pdbx_strand_id
1 'polypeptide(L)'
;MSNLLHIDEEYKQWILTLTKRFRRSQVKAAVHINQDMLRFYWQLGQETVELHSEQRWGSRFFANLSRDLKDANPDARCFSETNLLYMKNFYLLYSPLFKFTPQAEEQIAITPQHGEQIFSVPWGHHKLLIDKCKGRPEKAMFYVQQTLYELQKLYPTQIKGTIPTIEEIENELNETHKP
;
A
#
# COMPACT_ATOMS: atom_id res chain seq x y z
N MET A 1 2.57 50.92 21.13
CA MET A 1 2.62 49.98 22.28
C MET A 1 2.44 48.59 21.73
N SER A 2 3.56 47.85 21.57
CA SER A 2 3.54 46.48 21.08
C SER A 2 2.97 45.60 22.17
N ASN A 3 1.83 44.99 21.87
CA ASN A 3 1.19 43.98 22.70
C ASN A 3 2.06 42.72 22.65
N LEU A 4 3.07 42.62 23.52
CA LEU A 4 3.81 41.41 23.78
C LEU A 4 2.83 40.41 24.39
N LEU A 5 2.25 39.56 23.57
CA LEU A 5 1.52 38.38 24.02
C LEU A 5 2.40 37.65 25.04
N HIS A 6 1.96 37.68 26.29
CA HIS A 6 2.59 36.88 27.34
C HIS A 6 2.35 35.42 26.95
N ILE A 7 3.35 34.82 26.28
CA ILE A 7 3.31 33.40 25.92
C ILE A 7 3.50 32.64 27.22
N ASP A 8 2.41 32.34 27.88
CA ASP A 8 2.38 31.52 29.07
C ASP A 8 2.61 30.03 28.75
N GLU A 9 2.82 29.23 29.76
CA GLU A 9 3.10 27.81 29.60
C GLU A 9 1.88 27.05 29.01
N GLU A 10 0.68 27.51 29.29
CA GLU A 10 -0.57 26.96 28.77
C GLU A 10 -0.66 27.13 27.24
N TYR A 11 -0.33 28.31 26.74
CA TYR A 11 -0.25 28.58 25.30
C TYR A 11 0.79 27.67 24.60
N LYS A 12 1.98 27.50 25.19
CA LYS A 12 3.00 26.61 24.64
C LYS A 12 2.53 25.17 24.56
N GLN A 13 1.90 24.67 25.62
CA GLN A 13 1.33 23.30 25.64
C GLN A 13 0.21 23.13 24.62
N TRP A 14 -0.62 24.14 24.44
CA TRP A 14 -1.64 24.14 23.40
C TRP A 14 -1.04 24.07 22.00
N ILE A 15 -0.03 24.88 21.68
CA ILE A 15 0.69 24.86 20.41
C ILE A 15 1.35 23.47 20.16
N LEU A 16 1.97 22.88 21.16
CA LEU A 16 2.53 21.55 21.05
C LEU A 16 1.45 20.51 20.73
N THR A 17 0.29 20.62 21.35
CA THR A 17 -0.85 19.76 21.11
C THR A 17 -1.41 19.92 19.69
N LEU A 18 -1.58 21.14 19.23
CA LEU A 18 -2.00 21.45 17.87
C LEU A 18 -1.02 20.90 16.83
N THR A 19 0.29 21.10 17.06
CA THR A 19 1.34 20.59 16.17
C THR A 19 1.29 19.06 16.06
N LYS A 20 1.11 18.36 17.18
CA LYS A 20 0.95 16.89 17.19
C LYS A 20 -0.29 16.46 16.43
N ARG A 21 -1.45 17.12 16.62
CA ARG A 21 -2.69 16.83 15.89
C ARG A 21 -2.53 17.07 14.39
N PHE A 22 -1.89 18.16 14.00
CA PHE A 22 -1.64 18.49 12.60
C PHE A 22 -0.75 17.44 11.93
N ARG A 23 0.39 17.10 12.55
CA ARG A 23 1.29 16.04 12.03
C ARG A 23 0.58 14.69 11.90
N ARG A 24 -0.22 14.32 12.89
CA ARG A 24 -1.02 13.09 12.83
C ARG A 24 -1.99 13.09 11.65
N SER A 25 -2.67 14.21 11.41
CA SER A 25 -3.59 14.34 10.26
C SER A 25 -2.86 14.24 8.94
N GLN A 26 -1.66 14.83 8.81
CA GLN A 26 -0.84 14.71 7.61
C GLN A 26 -0.42 13.26 7.34
N VAL A 27 0.03 12.53 8.36
CA VAL A 27 0.42 11.13 8.23
C VAL A 27 -0.76 10.28 7.81
N LYS A 28 -1.94 10.45 8.45
CA LYS A 28 -3.15 9.72 8.07
C LYS A 28 -3.55 9.97 6.61
N ALA A 29 -3.54 11.22 6.18
CA ALA A 29 -3.85 11.57 4.79
C ALA A 29 -2.87 10.92 3.81
N ALA A 30 -1.57 10.94 4.12
CA ALA A 30 -0.54 10.31 3.28
C ALA A 30 -0.74 8.79 3.18
N VAL A 31 -1.10 8.11 4.29
CA VAL A 31 -1.38 6.67 4.28
C VAL A 31 -2.62 6.35 3.44
N HIS A 32 -3.71 7.11 3.59
CA HIS A 32 -4.92 6.90 2.76
C HIS A 32 -4.66 7.09 1.28
N ILE A 33 -3.95 8.16 0.90
CA ILE A 33 -3.56 8.39 -0.50
C ILE A 33 -2.73 7.22 -1.02
N ASN A 34 -1.78 6.71 -0.23
CA ASN A 34 -0.98 5.56 -0.62
C ASN A 34 -1.85 4.31 -0.82
N GLN A 35 -2.79 4.03 0.09
CA GLN A 35 -3.70 2.90 0.00
C GLN A 35 -4.55 2.95 -1.27
N ASP A 36 -5.16 4.09 -1.58
CA ASP A 36 -6.00 4.26 -2.77
C ASP A 36 -5.19 4.12 -4.06
N MET A 37 -3.97 4.68 -4.08
CA MET A 37 -3.06 4.50 -5.21
C MET A 37 -2.64 3.04 -5.39
N LEU A 38 -2.39 2.29 -4.32
CA LEU A 38 -2.05 0.87 -4.39
C LEU A 38 -3.23 0.01 -4.84
N ARG A 39 -4.45 0.33 -4.45
CA ARG A 39 -5.66 -0.32 -4.97
C ARG A 39 -5.81 -0.09 -6.47
N PHE A 40 -5.60 1.13 -6.93
CA PHE A 40 -5.57 1.44 -8.37
C PHE A 40 -4.48 0.65 -9.09
N TYR A 41 -3.26 0.57 -8.55
CA TYR A 41 -2.17 -0.21 -9.15
C TYR A 41 -2.49 -1.71 -9.21
N TRP A 42 -3.14 -2.21 -8.18
CA TRP A 42 -3.63 -3.59 -8.16
C TRP A 42 -4.64 -3.85 -9.28
N GLN A 43 -5.68 -3.01 -9.39
CA GLN A 43 -6.72 -3.13 -10.40
C GLN A 43 -6.13 -3.05 -11.82
N LEU A 44 -5.27 -2.08 -12.08
CA LEU A 44 -4.61 -1.97 -13.39
C LEU A 44 -3.74 -3.20 -13.69
N GLY A 45 -3.02 -3.71 -12.71
CA GLY A 45 -2.24 -4.93 -12.83
C GLY A 45 -3.11 -6.15 -13.13
N GLN A 46 -4.23 -6.28 -12.42
CA GLN A 46 -5.23 -7.33 -12.63
C GLN A 46 -5.80 -7.30 -14.05
N GLU A 47 -6.31 -6.16 -14.48
CA GLU A 47 -6.85 -5.97 -15.83
C GLU A 47 -5.83 -6.31 -16.91
N THR A 48 -4.57 -5.89 -16.74
CA THR A 48 -3.49 -6.20 -17.67
C THR A 48 -3.27 -7.70 -17.84
N VAL A 49 -3.38 -8.47 -16.74
CA VAL A 49 -3.21 -9.93 -16.75
C VAL A 49 -4.47 -10.62 -17.31
N GLU A 50 -5.64 -10.25 -16.85
CA GLU A 50 -6.91 -10.88 -17.25
C GLU A 50 -7.25 -10.66 -18.71
N LEU A 51 -6.96 -9.48 -19.24
CA LEU A 51 -7.16 -9.16 -20.66
C LEU A 51 -6.08 -9.77 -21.57
N HIS A 52 -5.09 -10.46 -21.02
CA HIS A 52 -3.93 -10.94 -21.78
C HIS A 52 -3.31 -9.84 -22.65
N SER A 53 -3.15 -8.65 -22.10
CA SER A 53 -2.92 -7.40 -22.82
C SER A 53 -1.72 -7.44 -23.77
N GLU A 54 -0.61 -8.06 -23.36
CA GLU A 54 0.59 -8.19 -24.21
C GLU A 54 0.38 -9.13 -25.39
N GLN A 55 -0.42 -10.19 -25.22
CA GLN A 55 -0.77 -11.11 -26.30
C GLN A 55 -1.75 -10.46 -27.28
N ARG A 56 -2.71 -9.68 -26.75
CA ARG A 56 -3.75 -9.05 -27.54
C ARG A 56 -3.27 -7.83 -28.31
N TRP A 57 -2.39 -7.01 -27.71
CA TRP A 57 -1.94 -5.71 -28.26
C TRP A 57 -0.43 -5.65 -28.57
N GLY A 58 0.28 -6.77 -28.44
CA GLY A 58 1.66 -6.94 -28.86
C GLY A 58 2.71 -6.53 -27.81
N SER A 59 3.97 -6.80 -28.14
CA SER A 59 5.12 -6.64 -27.23
C SER A 59 5.40 -5.18 -26.80
N ARG A 60 4.86 -4.19 -27.52
CA ARG A 60 4.98 -2.76 -27.18
C ARG A 60 3.81 -2.23 -26.36
N PHE A 61 2.96 -3.12 -25.84
CA PHE A 61 1.76 -2.73 -25.10
C PHE A 61 2.06 -1.72 -23.99
N PHE A 62 3.01 -2.01 -23.09
CA PHE A 62 3.31 -1.11 -21.98
C PHE A 62 3.90 0.24 -22.39
N ALA A 63 4.72 0.27 -23.46
CA ALA A 63 5.24 1.51 -24.01
C ALA A 63 4.11 2.40 -24.57
N ASN A 64 3.17 1.79 -25.31
CA ASN A 64 2.02 2.49 -25.86
C ASN A 64 1.08 2.95 -24.73
N LEU A 65 0.73 2.07 -23.78
CA LEU A 65 -0.09 2.41 -22.63
C LEU A 65 0.52 3.56 -21.80
N SER A 66 1.85 3.54 -21.59
CA SER A 66 2.56 4.62 -20.90
C SER A 66 2.41 5.95 -21.62
N ARG A 67 2.54 5.97 -22.93
CA ARG A 67 2.37 7.18 -23.74
C ARG A 67 0.93 7.68 -23.65
N ASP A 68 -0.03 6.82 -23.94
CA ASP A 68 -1.44 7.19 -24.05
C ASP A 68 -2.00 7.68 -22.70
N LEU A 69 -1.59 7.03 -21.57
CA LEU A 69 -1.98 7.48 -20.24
C LEU A 69 -1.32 8.81 -19.83
N LYS A 70 -0.08 9.07 -20.23
CA LYS A 70 0.59 10.36 -19.97
C LYS A 70 -0.01 11.48 -20.79
N ASP A 71 -0.36 11.21 -22.05
CA ASP A 71 -1.02 12.18 -22.92
C ASP A 71 -2.40 12.57 -22.35
N ALA A 72 -3.15 11.59 -21.85
CA ALA A 72 -4.43 11.83 -21.19
C ALA A 72 -4.32 12.47 -19.79
N ASN A 73 -3.19 12.29 -19.09
CA ASN A 73 -2.97 12.76 -17.72
C ASN A 73 -1.56 13.37 -17.57
N PRO A 74 -1.29 14.57 -18.10
CA PRO A 74 0.06 15.15 -18.17
C PRO A 74 0.74 15.32 -16.80
N ASP A 75 -0.05 15.56 -15.76
CA ASP A 75 0.45 15.76 -14.39
C ASP A 75 0.76 14.45 -13.65
N ALA A 76 0.33 13.30 -14.17
CA ALA A 76 0.50 12.01 -13.53
C ALA A 76 1.89 11.41 -13.80
N ARG A 77 2.71 11.30 -12.77
CA ARG A 77 4.08 10.74 -12.86
C ARG A 77 4.13 9.22 -12.70
N CYS A 78 3.01 8.58 -12.38
CA CYS A 78 2.96 7.14 -12.08
C CYS A 78 2.91 6.23 -13.31
N PHE A 79 2.70 6.76 -14.52
CA PHE A 79 2.49 5.98 -15.73
C PHE A 79 3.75 5.76 -16.59
N SER A 80 4.93 5.65 -15.97
CA SER A 80 6.10 5.18 -16.72
C SER A 80 5.95 3.70 -17.08
N GLU A 81 6.49 3.28 -18.23
CA GLU A 81 6.46 1.88 -18.68
C GLU A 81 6.95 0.92 -17.59
N THR A 82 8.07 1.24 -16.95
CA THR A 82 8.61 0.47 -15.83
C THR A 82 7.63 0.37 -14.67
N ASN A 83 6.95 1.46 -14.33
CA ASN A 83 6.00 1.44 -13.21
C ASN A 83 4.73 0.63 -13.55
N LEU A 84 4.26 0.67 -14.79
CA LEU A 84 3.15 -0.16 -15.28
C LEU A 84 3.50 -1.65 -15.21
N LEU A 85 4.74 -2.03 -15.56
CA LEU A 85 5.24 -3.39 -15.38
C LEU A 85 5.29 -3.81 -13.90
N TYR A 86 5.69 -2.89 -13.01
CA TYR A 86 5.62 -3.16 -11.58
C TYR A 86 4.19 -3.34 -11.07
N MET A 87 3.21 -2.59 -11.59
CA MET A 87 1.79 -2.78 -11.23
C MET A 87 1.29 -4.18 -11.64
N LYS A 88 1.62 -4.64 -12.86
CA LYS A 88 1.35 -6.02 -13.29
C LYS A 88 2.00 -7.04 -12.35
N ASN A 89 3.29 -6.87 -12.03
CA ASN A 89 4.04 -7.77 -11.18
C ASN A 89 3.55 -7.74 -9.72
N PHE A 90 3.03 -6.63 -9.26
CA PHE A 90 2.40 -6.48 -7.96
C PHE A 90 1.17 -7.39 -7.83
N TYR A 91 0.28 -7.34 -8.82
CA TYR A 91 -0.85 -8.26 -8.89
C TYR A 91 -0.39 -9.72 -8.96
N LEU A 92 0.54 -10.05 -9.86
CA LEU A 92 1.05 -11.41 -10.03
C LEU A 92 1.73 -11.97 -8.77
N LEU A 93 2.44 -11.13 -8.01
CA LEU A 93 3.11 -11.54 -6.80
C LEU A 93 2.14 -11.96 -5.71
N TYR A 94 1.08 -11.16 -5.48
CA TYR A 94 0.20 -11.37 -4.34
C TYR A 94 -1.12 -12.09 -4.69
N SER A 95 -1.57 -12.09 -5.94
CA SER A 95 -2.82 -12.74 -6.34
C SER A 95 -2.92 -14.23 -5.98
N PRO A 96 -1.82 -15.03 -5.93
CA PRO A 96 -1.92 -16.41 -5.49
C PRO A 96 -2.37 -16.58 -4.03
N LEU A 97 -2.13 -15.59 -3.17
CA LEU A 97 -2.58 -15.61 -1.76
C LEU A 97 -4.10 -15.45 -1.63
N PHE A 98 -4.75 -14.99 -2.69
CA PHE A 98 -6.19 -14.73 -2.75
C PHE A 98 -6.94 -15.71 -3.65
N LYS A 99 -6.25 -16.72 -4.19
CA LYS A 99 -6.89 -17.78 -5.00
C LYS A 99 -7.48 -18.82 -4.09
N PHE A 100 -8.76 -19.00 -4.26
CA PHE A 100 -9.65 -19.93 -3.56
C PHE A 100 -9.28 -21.40 -3.67
N THR A 101 -9.61 -22.13 -2.61
CA THR A 101 -9.99 -23.55 -2.70
C THR A 101 -11.38 -23.67 -3.39
N PRO A 102 -11.59 -24.67 -4.26
CA PRO A 102 -12.76 -24.79 -5.13
C PRO A 102 -14.13 -25.02 -4.45
N GLN A 103 -14.26 -24.82 -3.15
CA GLN A 103 -15.46 -25.13 -2.36
C GLN A 103 -16.25 -23.90 -1.87
N ALA A 104 -15.87 -22.69 -2.24
CA ALA A 104 -16.62 -21.48 -1.88
C ALA A 104 -17.10 -20.76 -3.14
N GLU A 105 -18.37 -20.90 -3.45
CA GLU A 105 -19.09 -20.20 -4.53
C GLU A 105 -19.30 -18.70 -4.24
N GLU A 106 -18.51 -18.07 -3.38
CA GLU A 106 -18.61 -16.65 -3.08
C GLU A 106 -17.40 -15.87 -3.59
N GLN A 107 -17.72 -14.76 -4.23
CA GLN A 107 -16.81 -13.78 -4.81
C GLN A 107 -15.62 -13.50 -3.90
N ILE A 108 -14.44 -13.50 -4.51
CA ILE A 108 -13.14 -13.21 -3.90
C ILE A 108 -13.23 -11.97 -3.00
N ALA A 109 -13.61 -12.15 -1.77
CA ALA A 109 -13.18 -11.26 -0.73
C ALA A 109 -11.71 -11.60 -0.51
N ILE A 110 -10.79 -10.73 -0.97
CA ILE A 110 -9.50 -10.54 -0.29
C ILE A 110 -9.88 -10.64 1.17
N THR A 111 -9.38 -11.67 1.91
CA THR A 111 -9.66 -11.67 3.35
C THR A 111 -9.27 -10.27 3.80
N PRO A 112 -10.18 -9.49 4.40
CA PRO A 112 -9.99 -8.06 4.59
C PRO A 112 -8.63 -7.72 5.19
N GLN A 113 -8.09 -8.63 5.99
CA GLN A 113 -6.82 -8.53 6.68
C GLN A 113 -5.59 -8.51 5.76
N HIS A 114 -5.39 -9.47 4.87
CA HIS A 114 -4.20 -9.51 4.00
C HIS A 114 -4.19 -8.39 2.96
N GLY A 115 -5.37 -8.05 2.44
CA GLY A 115 -5.50 -6.93 1.50
C GLY A 115 -5.16 -5.60 2.14
N GLU A 116 -5.66 -5.34 3.34
CA GLU A 116 -5.36 -4.12 4.09
C GLU A 116 -3.87 -4.01 4.42
N GLN A 117 -3.23 -5.11 4.78
CA GLN A 117 -1.79 -5.15 5.06
C GLN A 117 -0.96 -4.78 3.82
N ILE A 118 -1.24 -5.39 2.67
CA ILE A 118 -0.54 -5.11 1.41
C ILE A 118 -0.71 -3.63 1.04
N PHE A 119 -1.92 -3.09 1.09
CA PHE A 119 -2.17 -1.70 0.73
C PHE A 119 -1.67 -0.68 1.77
N SER A 120 -1.24 -1.12 2.94
CA SER A 120 -0.69 -0.26 3.99
C SER A 120 0.82 -0.05 3.91
N VAL A 121 1.53 -0.82 3.08
CA VAL A 121 2.98 -0.69 2.88
C VAL A 121 3.26 0.26 1.70
N PRO A 122 4.25 1.16 1.78
CA PRO A 122 4.56 2.09 0.70
C PRO A 122 4.96 1.42 -0.62
N TRP A 123 4.56 1.99 -1.76
CA TRP A 123 4.86 1.47 -3.09
C TRP A 123 6.32 1.13 -3.35
N GLY A 124 7.24 1.95 -2.84
CA GLY A 124 8.67 1.70 -2.95
C GLY A 124 9.11 0.37 -2.35
N HIS A 125 8.50 -0.06 -1.24
CA HIS A 125 8.75 -1.37 -0.63
C HIS A 125 8.22 -2.50 -1.51
N HIS A 126 7.02 -2.35 -2.10
CA HIS A 126 6.49 -3.36 -3.01
C HIS A 126 7.37 -3.59 -4.23
N LYS A 127 7.93 -2.53 -4.84
CA LYS A 127 8.90 -2.68 -5.93
C LYS A 127 10.11 -3.50 -5.50
N LEU A 128 10.65 -3.22 -4.32
CA LEU A 128 11.76 -3.99 -3.76
C LEU A 128 11.37 -5.46 -3.51
N LEU A 129 10.18 -5.72 -2.98
CA LEU A 129 9.69 -7.07 -2.73
C LEU A 129 9.46 -7.85 -4.03
N ILE A 130 8.92 -7.21 -5.07
CA ILE A 130 8.76 -7.80 -6.40
C ILE A 130 10.13 -8.28 -6.92
N ASP A 131 11.16 -7.43 -6.85
CA ASP A 131 12.50 -7.76 -7.33
C ASP A 131 13.19 -8.85 -6.49
N LYS A 132 13.01 -8.85 -5.17
CA LYS A 132 13.72 -9.74 -4.25
C LYS A 132 13.01 -11.06 -3.96
N CYS A 133 11.68 -11.07 -4.00
CA CYS A 133 10.90 -12.29 -3.72
C CYS A 133 10.67 -13.16 -4.96
N LYS A 134 10.80 -12.61 -6.19
CA LYS A 134 10.76 -13.36 -7.45
C LYS A 134 9.60 -14.36 -7.53
N GLY A 135 8.36 -13.90 -7.34
CA GLY A 135 7.17 -14.74 -7.43
C GLY A 135 6.95 -15.69 -6.25
N ARG A 136 7.55 -15.45 -5.09
CA ARG A 136 7.28 -16.15 -3.83
C ARG A 136 6.38 -15.29 -2.93
N PRO A 137 5.04 -15.44 -3.02
CA PRO A 137 4.09 -14.55 -2.35
C PRO A 137 4.15 -14.64 -0.82
N GLU A 138 4.37 -15.83 -0.26
CA GLU A 138 4.47 -16.03 1.20
C GLU A 138 5.69 -15.29 1.77
N LYS A 139 6.82 -15.35 1.05
CA LYS A 139 8.02 -14.59 1.43
C LYS A 139 7.78 -13.08 1.36
N ALA A 140 7.08 -12.61 0.34
CA ALA A 140 6.74 -11.20 0.21
C ALA A 140 5.80 -10.76 1.33
N MET A 141 4.80 -11.58 1.68
CA MET A 141 3.86 -11.30 2.75
C MET A 141 4.53 -11.24 4.12
N PHE A 142 5.47 -12.15 4.41
CA PHE A 142 6.28 -12.08 5.62
C PHE A 142 6.98 -10.72 5.78
N TYR A 143 7.59 -10.19 4.71
CA TYR A 143 8.23 -8.88 4.76
C TYR A 143 7.24 -7.71 4.83
N VAL A 144 6.04 -7.85 4.25
CA VAL A 144 4.95 -6.88 4.44
C VAL A 144 4.60 -6.78 5.92
N GLN A 145 4.36 -7.90 6.58
CA GLN A 145 4.02 -7.96 8.00
C GLN A 145 5.15 -7.40 8.88
N GLN A 146 6.40 -7.78 8.58
CA GLN A 146 7.56 -7.23 9.28
C GLN A 146 7.66 -5.70 9.12
N THR A 147 7.40 -5.17 7.94
CA THR A 147 7.39 -3.73 7.69
C THR A 147 6.30 -3.03 8.49
N LEU A 148 5.10 -3.59 8.54
CA LEU A 148 3.99 -3.06 9.32
C LEU A 148 4.28 -3.08 10.81
N TYR A 149 4.85 -4.15 11.31
CA TYR A 149 5.28 -4.26 12.71
C TYR A 149 6.27 -3.14 13.08
N GLU A 150 7.30 -2.90 12.27
CA GLU A 150 8.25 -1.84 12.50
C GLU A 150 7.62 -0.43 12.40
N LEU A 151 6.71 -0.22 11.45
CA LEU A 151 5.97 1.04 11.34
C LEU A 151 5.10 1.32 12.57
N GLN A 152 4.39 0.31 13.09
CA GLN A 152 3.60 0.41 14.31
C GLN A 152 4.46 0.74 15.53
N LYS A 153 5.63 0.12 15.62
CA LYS A 153 6.58 0.35 16.71
C LYS A 153 7.16 1.77 16.68
N LEU A 154 7.47 2.27 15.49
CA LEU A 154 8.04 3.61 15.31
C LEU A 154 7.00 4.74 15.46
N TYR A 155 5.75 4.49 15.05
CA TYR A 155 4.69 5.51 14.98
C TYR A 155 3.38 5.08 15.64
N PRO A 156 3.38 4.60 16.89
CA PRO A 156 2.21 3.95 17.49
C PRO A 156 0.99 4.88 17.64
N THR A 157 1.22 6.20 17.77
CA THR A 157 0.14 7.19 17.96
C THR A 157 -0.33 7.83 16.65
N GLN A 158 0.55 7.92 15.65
CA GLN A 158 0.26 8.59 14.38
C GLN A 158 -0.55 7.72 13.43
N ILE A 159 -0.35 6.40 13.48
CA ILE A 159 -0.94 5.45 12.54
C ILE A 159 -2.02 4.57 13.17
N LYS A 160 -2.35 4.78 14.45
CA LYS A 160 -3.39 4.02 15.16
C LYS A 160 -4.74 4.09 14.41
N GLY A 161 -5.29 2.93 14.06
CA GLY A 161 -6.53 2.79 13.31
C GLY A 161 -6.41 3.07 11.81
N THR A 162 -5.18 3.15 11.27
CA THR A 162 -4.91 3.33 9.83
C THR A 162 -4.15 2.14 9.27
N ILE A 163 -3.42 1.44 10.10
CA ILE A 163 -2.67 0.20 9.81
C ILE A 163 -3.05 -0.83 10.85
N PRO A 164 -3.03 -2.14 10.56
CA PRO A 164 -3.25 -3.21 11.52
C PRO A 164 -2.40 -3.04 12.80
N THR A 165 -2.94 -3.38 13.94
CA THR A 165 -2.22 -3.31 15.22
C THR A 165 -1.16 -4.40 15.32
N ILE A 166 -0.19 -4.23 16.23
CA ILE A 166 0.84 -5.25 16.49
C ILE A 166 0.19 -6.57 16.90
N GLU A 167 -0.86 -6.53 17.75
CA GLU A 167 -1.59 -7.71 18.21
C GLU A 167 -2.28 -8.45 17.05
N GLU A 168 -2.86 -7.71 16.09
CA GLU A 168 -3.46 -8.28 14.88
C GLU A 168 -2.40 -8.95 14.01
N ILE A 169 -1.24 -8.33 13.83
CA ILE A 169 -0.12 -8.87 13.04
C ILE A 169 0.48 -10.10 13.72
N GLU A 170 0.70 -10.07 15.04
CA GLU A 170 1.25 -11.19 15.80
C GLU A 170 0.30 -12.40 15.82
N ASN A 171 -1.01 -12.19 15.91
CA ASN A 171 -2.01 -13.26 15.84
C ASN A 171 -1.96 -13.97 14.47
N GLU A 172 -1.88 -13.23 13.37
CA GLU A 172 -1.74 -13.82 12.04
C GLU A 172 -0.44 -14.60 11.86
N LEU A 173 0.68 -14.08 12.35
CA LEU A 173 1.96 -14.77 12.31
C LEU A 173 1.91 -16.11 13.06
N ASN A 174 1.21 -16.13 14.20
CA ASN A 174 1.04 -17.34 15.03
C ASN A 174 0.07 -18.34 14.40
N GLU A 175 -0.95 -17.89 13.67
CA GLU A 175 -1.89 -18.78 12.98
C GLU A 175 -1.26 -19.44 11.75
N THR A 176 -0.38 -18.76 11.04
CA THR A 176 0.32 -19.29 9.86
C THR A 176 1.43 -20.29 10.22
N HIS A 177 1.83 -20.39 11.49
CA HIS A 177 2.89 -21.30 11.97
C HIS A 177 2.35 -22.47 12.79
N LYS A 178 1.05 -22.75 12.77
CA LYS A 178 0.53 -24.02 13.32
C LYS A 178 0.78 -25.13 12.31
N PRO A 179 1.47 -26.22 12.72
CA PRO A 179 1.80 -27.36 11.89
C PRO A 179 0.57 -28.13 11.42
#